data_c34d3ae28025beeaba7df2a68ef9fefc
#
_entry.id   c34d3ae28025beeaba7df2a68ef9fefc
#
_cell.length_a   1.000
_cell.length_b   1.000
_cell.length_c   1.000
_cell.angle_alpha   90.00
_cell.angle_beta   90.00
_cell.angle_gamma   90.00
#
_symmetry.space_group_name_H-M   'P 1'
#
loop_
_entity.id
_entity.type
_entity.pdbx_description
1 polymer ?
#
loop_
_entity_poly.entity_id
_entity_poly.type
_entity_poly.pdbx_seq_one_letter_code
_entity_poly.pdbx_strand_id
1 'polypeptide(L)'
;MRLHGSLCVLACLVLVACSSSYSGHKKHRQRPVSADMSQDPWDNFAPRDPRYQNEPQPAVSSMENACVLLSQRPHWAEALDATRIRWHIEPWQILAFMHQESRFNPTAMSTSQAYGYAQVKQPTWEWYQMKRGRQNVSRERFDDAVDFIGWYANQNVIRNGVDLNDVRNQYLAYHEGLGGFENRSFLAKPWLMTISDKVADRAALYQAQLRDCPVGWSY
;
A
#
# COMPACT_ATOMS: atom_id res chain seq x y z
N MET A 1 36.25 -28.35 -76.91
CA MET A 1 37.60 -27.82 -77.03
C MET A 1 37.77 -26.62 -76.10
N ARG A 2 38.76 -26.73 -75.20
CA ARG A 2 39.32 -25.69 -74.31
C ARG A 2 38.39 -25.17 -73.19
N LEU A 3 38.65 -25.46 -71.90
CA LEU A 3 39.75 -25.21 -71.00
C LEU A 3 39.64 -23.86 -70.22
N HIS A 4 39.62 -24.04 -68.90
CA HIS A 4 40.17 -23.16 -67.83
C HIS A 4 39.41 -21.85 -67.56
N GLY A 5 39.07 -21.54 -66.33
CA GLY A 5 39.93 -21.34 -65.23
C GLY A 5 39.14 -21.09 -63.91
N SER A 6 39.73 -21.69 -63.00
CA SER A 6 39.46 -21.57 -61.57
C SER A 6 39.80 -20.17 -61.05
N LEU A 7 38.91 -19.56 -60.29
CA LEU A 7 39.32 -18.46 -59.40
C LEU A 7 38.53 -18.57 -58.08
N CYS A 8 39.23 -19.09 -57.07
CA CYS A 8 38.78 -19.02 -55.68
C CYS A 8 38.78 -17.55 -55.26
N VAL A 9 37.62 -17.02 -54.91
CA VAL A 9 37.49 -15.78 -54.13
C VAL A 9 37.07 -16.15 -52.72
N LEU A 10 38.01 -16.05 -51.78
CA LEU A 10 37.76 -16.10 -50.35
C LEU A 10 36.91 -14.87 -49.98
N ALA A 11 35.62 -15.11 -49.66
CA ALA A 11 34.78 -14.11 -49.05
C ALA A 11 34.94 -14.20 -47.53
N CYS A 12 35.70 -13.28 -46.93
CA CYS A 12 35.72 -13.05 -45.49
C CYS A 12 34.34 -12.62 -45.03
N LEU A 13 33.61 -13.52 -44.40
CA LEU A 13 32.40 -13.19 -43.63
C LEU A 13 32.82 -12.51 -42.34
N VAL A 14 32.76 -11.18 -42.33
CA VAL A 14 32.82 -10.38 -41.11
C VAL A 14 31.47 -10.54 -40.40
N LEU A 15 31.44 -11.40 -39.40
CA LEU A 15 30.32 -11.48 -38.46
C LEU A 15 30.35 -10.24 -37.56
N VAL A 16 29.57 -9.21 -37.91
CA VAL A 16 29.24 -8.12 -37.00
C VAL A 16 28.30 -8.67 -35.96
N ALA A 17 28.85 -9.01 -34.81
CA ALA A 17 28.06 -9.31 -33.63
C ALA A 17 27.40 -8.01 -33.16
N CYS A 18 26.14 -7.78 -33.52
CA CYS A 18 25.29 -6.80 -32.85
C CYS A 18 25.05 -7.29 -31.41
N SER A 19 25.90 -6.84 -30.48
CA SER A 19 25.59 -6.90 -29.07
C SER A 19 24.47 -5.91 -28.78
N SER A 20 23.24 -6.37 -28.88
CA SER A 20 22.10 -5.63 -28.31
C SER A 20 22.28 -5.65 -26.79
N SER A 21 22.73 -4.52 -26.25
CA SER A 21 22.72 -4.26 -24.80
C SER A 21 21.26 -4.24 -24.34
N TYR A 22 20.77 -5.39 -23.94
CA TYR A 22 19.50 -5.51 -23.22
C TYR A 22 19.71 -4.87 -21.86
N SER A 23 19.37 -3.60 -21.75
CA SER A 23 19.26 -2.90 -20.48
C SER A 23 18.10 -3.53 -19.71
N GLY A 24 18.42 -4.59 -19.01
CA GLY A 24 17.48 -5.20 -18.08
C GLY A 24 17.18 -4.21 -16.96
N HIS A 25 16.05 -3.55 -17.04
CA HIS A 25 15.46 -2.91 -15.88
C HIS A 25 15.32 -4.00 -14.83
N LYS A 26 16.23 -4.04 -13.87
CA LYS A 26 16.09 -4.83 -12.65
C LYS A 26 14.87 -4.27 -11.95
N LYS A 27 13.70 -4.94 -12.12
CA LYS A 27 12.56 -4.73 -11.24
C LYS A 27 13.10 -4.93 -9.83
N HIS A 28 13.18 -3.85 -9.08
CA HIS A 28 13.50 -3.88 -7.66
C HIS A 28 12.37 -4.67 -7.01
N ARG A 29 12.60 -5.96 -6.84
CA ARG A 29 11.69 -6.84 -6.12
C ARG A 29 11.85 -6.44 -4.66
N GLN A 30 10.94 -5.58 -4.19
CA GLN A 30 10.87 -5.29 -2.76
C GLN A 30 10.72 -6.64 -2.06
N ARG A 31 11.70 -6.97 -1.22
CA ARG A 31 11.59 -8.18 -0.41
C ARG A 31 10.42 -7.96 0.54
N PRO A 32 9.49 -8.93 0.64
CA PRO A 32 8.50 -8.85 1.70
C PRO A 32 9.26 -8.72 3.02
N VAL A 33 8.84 -7.77 3.84
CA VAL A 33 9.38 -7.62 5.18
C VAL A 33 9.00 -8.88 5.93
N SER A 34 9.90 -9.83 6.00
CA SER A 34 9.83 -10.88 7.01
C SER A 34 10.20 -10.22 8.33
N ALA A 35 9.26 -9.44 8.89
CA ALA A 35 9.40 -9.02 10.27
C ALA A 35 9.48 -10.31 11.07
N ASP A 36 10.56 -10.50 11.75
CA ASP A 36 10.62 -11.48 12.84
C ASP A 36 9.52 -11.05 13.82
N MET A 37 8.38 -11.72 13.72
CA MET A 37 7.14 -11.36 14.43
C MET A 37 7.25 -11.59 15.93
N SER A 38 8.38 -12.16 16.39
CA SER A 38 8.60 -12.52 17.80
C SER A 38 9.14 -11.36 18.66
N GLN A 39 9.53 -10.23 18.06
CA GLN A 39 10.23 -9.16 18.78
C GLN A 39 9.80 -7.75 18.38
N ASP A 40 8.51 -7.50 18.21
CA ASP A 40 8.03 -6.13 18.12
C ASP A 40 7.95 -5.53 19.54
N PRO A 41 8.87 -4.63 19.93
CA PRO A 41 8.90 -4.05 21.27
C PRO A 41 7.60 -3.29 21.62
N TRP A 42 6.76 -2.99 20.62
CA TRP A 42 5.50 -2.27 20.79
C TRP A 42 4.31 -3.19 21.09
N ASP A 43 4.45 -4.52 20.90
CA ASP A 43 3.30 -5.40 20.95
C ASP A 43 2.91 -5.87 22.36
N ASN A 44 3.77 -5.76 23.36
CA ASN A 44 3.49 -6.52 24.57
C ASN A 44 3.15 -5.75 25.85
N PHE A 45 3.52 -4.48 26.06
CA PHE A 45 3.35 -3.88 27.39
C PHE A 45 3.17 -2.35 27.46
N ALA A 46 3.15 -1.61 26.39
CA ALA A 46 2.83 -0.19 26.51
C ALA A 46 1.34 -0.01 26.85
N PRO A 47 1.00 0.77 27.87
CA PRO A 47 -0.39 1.21 28.08
C PRO A 47 -0.89 1.79 26.77
N ARG A 48 -2.11 1.44 26.33
CA ARG A 48 -2.68 2.00 25.12
C ARG A 48 -2.76 3.50 25.24
N ASP A 49 -2.21 4.20 24.26
CA ASP A 49 -2.24 5.64 24.22
C ASP A 49 -3.69 6.13 24.19
N PRO A 50 -4.14 6.88 25.23
CA PRO A 50 -5.51 7.36 25.32
C PRO A 50 -5.87 8.36 24.24
N ARG A 51 -4.88 8.99 23.55
CA ARG A 51 -5.10 9.95 22.47
C ARG A 51 -5.88 9.36 21.30
N TYR A 52 -5.84 8.03 21.11
CA TYR A 52 -6.57 7.33 20.04
C TYR A 52 -7.94 6.79 20.47
N GLN A 53 -8.42 7.12 21.67
CA GLN A 53 -9.71 6.64 22.15
C GLN A 53 -10.83 7.68 21.90
N ASN A 54 -11.96 7.20 21.40
CA ASN A 54 -13.18 8.00 21.21
C ASN A 54 -12.95 9.29 20.43
N GLU A 55 -12.06 9.26 19.44
CA GLU A 55 -11.78 10.42 18.61
C GLU A 55 -13.00 10.75 17.73
N PRO A 56 -13.40 12.03 17.66
CA PRO A 56 -14.45 12.44 16.74
C PRO A 56 -13.94 12.40 15.29
N GLN A 57 -14.85 12.18 14.36
CA GLN A 57 -14.55 12.32 12.93
C GLN A 57 -14.02 13.75 12.65
N PRO A 58 -12.95 13.91 11.84
CA PRO A 58 -12.46 15.21 11.42
C PRO A 58 -13.51 16.03 10.67
N ALA A 59 -13.39 17.36 10.69
CA ALA A 59 -14.20 18.20 9.82
C ALA A 59 -13.92 17.90 8.33
N VAL A 60 -14.93 17.99 7.48
CA VAL A 60 -14.81 17.70 6.03
C VAL A 60 -13.70 18.52 5.37
N SER A 61 -13.59 19.82 5.73
CA SER A 61 -12.53 20.69 5.22
C SER A 61 -11.11 20.22 5.57
N SER A 62 -10.93 19.59 6.74
CA SER A 62 -9.63 19.04 7.17
C SER A 62 -9.28 17.78 6.40
N MET A 63 -10.27 16.95 6.04
CA MET A 63 -10.04 15.70 5.30
C MET A 63 -9.52 15.92 3.87
N GLU A 64 -9.81 17.08 3.26
CA GLU A 64 -9.36 17.40 1.90
C GLU A 64 -7.88 17.84 1.85
N ASN A 65 -7.26 18.09 3.01
CA ASN A 65 -5.87 18.49 3.09
C ASN A 65 -5.12 17.70 4.18
N ALA A 66 -4.24 16.79 3.74
CA ALA A 66 -3.51 15.91 4.63
C ALA A 66 -2.63 16.68 5.64
N CYS A 67 -2.03 17.80 5.24
CA CYS A 67 -1.22 18.62 6.16
C CYS A 67 -2.09 19.24 7.26
N VAL A 68 -3.26 19.81 6.91
CA VAL A 68 -4.21 20.35 7.89
C VAL A 68 -4.71 19.26 8.82
N LEU A 69 -5.07 18.10 8.27
CA LEU A 69 -5.53 16.95 9.03
C LEU A 69 -4.53 16.52 10.09
N LEU A 70 -3.27 16.36 9.71
CA LEU A 70 -2.21 15.90 10.61
C LEU A 70 -1.74 17.01 11.57
N SER A 71 -1.81 18.28 11.18
CA SER A 71 -1.53 19.39 12.09
C SER A 71 -2.54 19.45 13.23
N GLN A 72 -3.79 19.10 12.98
CA GLN A 72 -4.84 19.04 14.01
C GLN A 72 -4.76 17.78 14.87
N ARG A 73 -4.09 16.72 14.37
CA ARG A 73 -3.93 15.43 15.02
C ARG A 73 -2.48 14.92 14.93
N PRO A 74 -1.54 15.57 15.62
CA PRO A 74 -0.12 15.20 15.49
C PRO A 74 0.18 13.76 15.87
N HIS A 75 -0.58 13.15 16.80
CA HIS A 75 -0.47 11.72 17.14
C HIS A 75 -0.82 10.79 15.97
N TRP A 76 -1.64 11.24 15.00
CA TRP A 76 -1.87 10.47 13.78
C TRP A 76 -0.62 10.40 12.89
N ALA A 77 0.15 11.50 12.85
CA ALA A 77 1.43 11.50 12.17
C ALA A 77 2.40 10.48 12.79
N GLU A 78 2.45 10.40 14.11
CA GLU A 78 3.26 9.41 14.85
C GLU A 78 2.87 7.97 14.48
N ALA A 79 1.57 7.65 14.45
CA ALA A 79 1.08 6.32 14.09
C ALA A 79 1.38 5.96 12.62
N LEU A 80 1.21 6.92 11.71
CA LEU A 80 1.52 6.75 10.29
C LEU A 80 3.02 6.51 10.06
N ASP A 81 3.89 7.24 10.76
CA ASP A 81 5.34 7.06 10.65
C ASP A 81 5.78 5.70 11.19
N ALA A 82 5.25 5.28 12.34
CA ALA A 82 5.49 3.95 12.86
C ALA A 82 5.05 2.84 11.87
N THR A 83 3.91 3.03 11.20
CA THR A 83 3.40 2.12 10.19
C THR A 83 4.28 2.11 8.93
N ARG A 84 4.76 3.28 8.48
CA ARG A 84 5.69 3.42 7.36
C ARG A 84 7.01 2.67 7.63
N ILE A 85 7.57 2.85 8.80
CA ILE A 85 8.80 2.16 9.20
C ILE A 85 8.62 0.64 9.22
N ARG A 86 7.48 0.17 9.72
CA ARG A 86 7.19 -1.27 9.86
C ARG A 86 6.83 -1.95 8.54
N TRP A 87 5.98 -1.33 7.74
CA TRP A 87 5.37 -1.96 6.57
C TRP A 87 5.84 -1.40 5.23
N HIS A 88 6.66 -0.34 5.24
CA HIS A 88 7.16 0.36 4.04
C HIS A 88 6.05 0.88 3.12
N ILE A 89 4.88 1.17 3.70
CA ILE A 89 3.78 1.84 3.01
C ILE A 89 3.76 3.32 3.40
N GLU A 90 3.53 4.17 2.45
CA GLU A 90 3.63 5.61 2.67
C GLU A 90 2.36 6.19 3.29
N PRO A 91 2.47 7.21 4.17
CA PRO A 91 1.35 7.82 4.86
C PRO A 91 0.21 8.28 3.97
N TRP A 92 0.52 8.87 2.82
CA TRP A 92 -0.50 9.35 1.88
C TRP A 92 -1.35 8.24 1.27
N GLN A 93 -0.80 7.04 1.11
CA GLN A 93 -1.54 5.86 0.63
C GLN A 93 -2.54 5.40 1.68
N ILE A 94 -2.11 5.29 2.95
CA ILE A 94 -2.97 4.90 4.08
C ILE A 94 -4.10 5.91 4.26
N LEU A 95 -3.78 7.21 4.24
CA LEU A 95 -4.76 8.28 4.36
C LEU A 95 -5.78 8.26 3.22
N ALA A 96 -5.35 7.98 1.97
CA ALA A 96 -6.25 7.89 0.83
C ALA A 96 -7.21 6.70 0.95
N PHE A 97 -6.73 5.54 1.43
CA PHE A 97 -7.57 4.38 1.71
C PHE A 97 -8.60 4.73 2.77
N MET A 98 -8.17 5.25 3.91
CA MET A 98 -9.05 5.58 5.02
C MET A 98 -10.07 6.67 4.66
N HIS A 99 -9.67 7.65 3.84
CA HIS A 99 -10.60 8.64 3.32
C HIS A 99 -11.71 7.98 2.48
N GLN A 100 -11.37 7.05 1.61
CA GLN A 100 -12.34 6.35 0.76
C GLN A 100 -13.25 5.42 1.58
N GLU A 101 -12.68 4.71 2.56
CA GLU A 101 -13.39 3.69 3.33
C GLU A 101 -14.39 4.29 4.33
N SER A 102 -13.94 5.21 5.16
CA SER A 102 -14.74 5.71 6.29
C SER A 102 -14.87 7.23 6.37
N ARG A 103 -14.13 7.98 5.53
CA ARG A 103 -13.89 9.41 5.73
C ARG A 103 -13.39 9.70 7.16
N PHE A 104 -12.47 8.87 7.62
CA PHE A 104 -11.91 8.96 8.98
C PHE A 104 -12.97 8.89 10.10
N ASN A 105 -14.09 8.23 9.88
CA ASN A 105 -15.08 7.99 10.91
C ASN A 105 -14.74 6.70 11.67
N PRO A 106 -14.42 6.76 12.97
CA PRO A 106 -14.04 5.59 13.78
C PRO A 106 -15.16 4.56 13.92
N THR A 107 -16.42 4.99 13.83
CA THR A 107 -17.60 4.13 14.04
C THR A 107 -18.39 3.86 12.76
N ALA A 108 -17.80 4.16 11.60
CA ALA A 108 -18.44 3.88 10.33
C ALA A 108 -18.75 2.40 10.20
N MET A 109 -19.97 2.07 9.75
CA MET A 109 -20.42 0.71 9.48
C MET A 109 -21.07 0.64 8.10
N SER A 110 -20.61 -0.27 7.28
CA SER A 110 -21.20 -0.54 5.97
C SER A 110 -22.37 -1.53 6.07
N THR A 111 -23.20 -1.58 5.03
CA THR A 111 -24.27 -2.59 4.92
C THR A 111 -23.73 -4.01 4.88
N SER A 112 -22.48 -4.22 4.50
CA SER A 112 -21.78 -5.51 4.49
C SER A 112 -21.03 -5.81 5.79
N GLN A 113 -21.27 -5.03 6.87
CA GLN A 113 -20.66 -5.17 8.20
C GLN A 113 -19.14 -4.91 8.25
N ALA A 114 -18.60 -4.18 7.27
CA ALA A 114 -17.28 -3.60 7.40
C ALA A 114 -17.35 -2.44 8.42
N TYR A 115 -16.33 -2.33 9.30
CA TYR A 115 -16.42 -1.44 10.46
C TYR A 115 -15.13 -0.66 10.71
N GLY A 116 -15.30 0.52 11.30
CA GLY A 116 -14.26 1.37 11.82
C GLY A 116 -13.52 2.16 10.74
N TYR A 117 -12.39 2.76 11.10
CA TYR A 117 -11.58 3.59 10.21
C TYR A 117 -11.21 2.90 8.89
N ALA A 118 -10.81 1.64 8.98
CA ALA A 118 -10.31 0.85 7.85
C ALA A 118 -11.40 0.02 7.15
N GLN A 119 -12.67 0.11 7.58
CA GLN A 119 -13.81 -0.65 7.03
C GLN A 119 -13.49 -2.14 6.84
N VAL A 120 -12.88 -2.74 7.85
CA VAL A 120 -12.51 -4.15 7.81
C VAL A 120 -13.60 -5.04 8.41
N LYS A 121 -13.85 -6.19 7.76
CA LYS A 121 -14.78 -7.20 8.26
C LYS A 121 -14.18 -8.00 9.40
N GLN A 122 -15.03 -8.47 10.30
CA GLN A 122 -14.61 -9.21 11.49
C GLN A 122 -13.64 -10.39 11.21
N PRO A 123 -13.89 -11.29 10.24
CA PRO A 123 -12.96 -12.40 9.98
C PRO A 123 -11.55 -11.93 9.53
N THR A 124 -11.48 -10.84 8.76
CA THR A 124 -10.19 -10.29 8.31
C THR A 124 -9.45 -9.62 9.47
N TRP A 125 -10.18 -8.97 10.37
CA TRP A 125 -9.62 -8.38 11.59
C TRP A 125 -9.07 -9.45 12.54
N GLU A 126 -9.80 -10.54 12.74
CA GLU A 126 -9.34 -11.68 13.53
C GLU A 126 -8.10 -12.34 12.91
N TRP A 127 -8.04 -12.45 11.60
CA TRP A 127 -6.86 -12.94 10.91
C TRP A 127 -5.65 -12.04 11.16
N TYR A 128 -5.82 -10.71 11.10
CA TYR A 128 -4.78 -9.75 11.45
C TYR A 128 -4.34 -9.92 12.90
N GLN A 129 -5.27 -9.95 13.85
CA GLN A 129 -4.98 -10.13 15.27
C GLN A 129 -4.15 -11.40 15.53
N MET A 130 -4.57 -12.51 14.94
CA MET A 130 -3.88 -13.80 15.06
C MET A 130 -2.45 -13.74 14.47
N LYS A 131 -2.31 -13.16 13.29
CA LYS A 131 -0.99 -13.06 12.60
C LYS A 131 -0.03 -12.11 13.28
N ARG A 132 -0.55 -11.10 13.97
CA ARG A 132 0.24 -10.10 14.69
C ARG A 132 0.44 -10.44 16.18
N GLY A 133 -0.20 -11.48 16.69
CA GLY A 133 -0.21 -11.78 18.13
C GLY A 133 -0.90 -10.69 18.99
N ARG A 134 -1.68 -9.81 18.37
CA ARG A 134 -2.29 -8.63 19.03
C ARG A 134 -3.76 -8.87 19.33
N GLN A 135 -4.09 -9.18 20.58
CA GLN A 135 -5.48 -9.43 20.99
C GLN A 135 -6.23 -8.15 21.39
N ASN A 136 -5.49 -7.11 21.77
CA ASN A 136 -6.08 -5.91 22.36
C ASN A 136 -6.05 -4.72 21.39
N VAL A 137 -6.53 -4.92 20.15
CA VAL A 137 -6.62 -3.91 19.10
C VAL A 137 -8.08 -3.59 18.75
N SER A 138 -8.34 -2.37 18.27
CA SER A 138 -9.69 -1.91 17.94
C SER A 138 -9.74 -1.25 16.56
N ARG A 139 -10.79 -1.58 15.79
CA ARG A 139 -11.06 -0.94 14.49
C ARG A 139 -11.45 0.54 14.60
N GLU A 140 -11.79 0.99 15.81
CA GLU A 140 -12.13 2.39 16.14
C GLU A 140 -10.90 3.23 16.51
N ARG A 141 -9.74 2.61 16.64
CA ARG A 141 -8.50 3.30 16.97
C ARG A 141 -7.69 3.55 15.71
N PHE A 142 -7.26 4.79 15.55
CA PHE A 142 -6.51 5.20 14.36
C PHE A 142 -5.18 4.45 14.23
N ASP A 143 -4.41 4.33 15.33
CA ASP A 143 -3.12 3.63 15.36
C ASP A 143 -3.23 2.14 14.97
N ASP A 144 -4.27 1.45 15.44
CA ASP A 144 -4.54 0.06 15.08
C ASP A 144 -5.00 -0.07 13.60
N ALA A 145 -5.81 0.88 13.15
CA ALA A 145 -6.34 0.86 11.78
C ALA A 145 -5.25 1.12 10.73
N VAL A 146 -4.32 2.05 10.99
CA VAL A 146 -3.20 2.31 10.05
C VAL A 146 -2.21 1.14 10.02
N ASP A 147 -1.92 0.51 11.17
CA ASP A 147 -1.08 -0.70 11.21
C ASP A 147 -1.75 -1.85 10.45
N PHE A 148 -3.08 -2.02 10.58
CA PHE A 148 -3.83 -3.00 9.79
C PHE A 148 -3.71 -2.75 8.28
N ILE A 149 -3.91 -1.51 7.82
CA ILE A 149 -3.80 -1.17 6.39
C ILE A 149 -2.40 -1.49 5.87
N GLY A 150 -1.36 -1.11 6.60
CA GLY A 150 0.03 -1.41 6.24
C GLY A 150 0.32 -2.90 6.17
N TRP A 151 -0.11 -3.64 7.17
CA TRP A 151 0.01 -5.10 7.20
C TRP A 151 -0.72 -5.75 6.01
N TYR A 152 -1.95 -5.32 5.72
CA TYR A 152 -2.75 -5.91 4.65
C TYR A 152 -2.16 -5.62 3.26
N ALA A 153 -1.65 -4.41 3.04
CA ALA A 153 -0.91 -4.08 1.81
C ALA A 153 0.33 -4.98 1.64
N ASN A 154 1.05 -5.26 2.74
CA ASN A 154 2.18 -6.19 2.71
C ASN A 154 1.73 -7.63 2.40
N GLN A 155 0.58 -8.08 2.91
CA GLN A 155 0.02 -9.39 2.52
C GLN A 155 -0.29 -9.45 1.02
N ASN A 156 -0.70 -8.34 0.41
CA ASN A 156 -0.92 -8.25 -1.03
C ASN A 156 0.41 -8.34 -1.83
N VAL A 157 1.48 -7.71 -1.34
CA VAL A 157 2.82 -7.90 -1.91
C VAL A 157 3.23 -9.37 -1.88
N ILE A 158 3.07 -10.02 -0.72
CA ILE A 158 3.45 -11.43 -0.53
C ILE A 158 2.65 -12.37 -1.44
N ARG A 159 1.33 -12.19 -1.48
CA ARG A 159 0.43 -13.12 -2.19
C ARG A 159 0.36 -12.84 -3.68
N ASN A 160 0.20 -11.59 -4.06
CA ASN A 160 -0.14 -11.19 -5.42
C ASN A 160 1.02 -10.50 -6.17
N GLY A 161 2.13 -10.21 -5.47
CA GLY A 161 3.29 -9.55 -6.07
C GLY A 161 3.05 -8.08 -6.46
N VAL A 162 2.02 -7.44 -5.90
CA VAL A 162 1.70 -6.04 -6.18
C VAL A 162 2.68 -5.13 -5.45
N ASP A 163 3.32 -4.21 -6.16
CA ASP A 163 4.21 -3.21 -5.57
C ASP A 163 3.43 -2.31 -4.58
N LEU A 164 4.07 -1.96 -3.44
CA LEU A 164 3.45 -1.07 -2.45
C LEU A 164 3.10 0.30 -3.04
N ASN A 165 3.87 0.79 -4.02
CA ASN A 165 3.62 2.07 -4.67
C ASN A 165 2.53 2.00 -5.74
N ASP A 166 2.05 0.82 -6.10
CA ASP A 166 0.91 0.66 -7.00
C ASP A 166 -0.40 0.82 -6.20
N VAL A 167 -0.69 2.06 -5.83
CA VAL A 167 -1.85 2.44 -5.00
C VAL A 167 -3.16 1.88 -5.55
N ARG A 168 -3.33 1.94 -6.87
CA ARG A 168 -4.54 1.46 -7.54
C ARG A 168 -4.76 -0.03 -7.32
N ASN A 169 -3.76 -0.85 -7.61
CA ASN A 169 -3.87 -2.30 -7.46
C ASN A 169 -3.82 -2.73 -5.99
N GLN A 170 -3.14 -1.99 -5.13
CA GLN A 170 -3.22 -2.18 -3.67
C GLN A 170 -4.64 -1.94 -3.17
N TYR A 171 -5.33 -0.88 -3.64
CA TYR A 171 -6.71 -0.62 -3.24
C TYR A 171 -7.70 -1.64 -3.83
N LEU A 172 -7.51 -2.09 -5.09
CA LEU A 172 -8.32 -3.16 -5.66
C LEU A 172 -8.26 -4.44 -4.82
N ALA A 173 -7.06 -4.84 -4.38
CA ALA A 173 -6.89 -6.01 -3.52
C ALA A 173 -7.44 -5.78 -2.11
N TYR A 174 -7.36 -4.55 -1.61
CA TYR A 174 -7.96 -4.17 -0.32
C TYR A 174 -9.46 -4.38 -0.32
N HIS A 175 -10.15 -3.90 -1.34
CA HIS A 175 -11.61 -3.99 -1.48
C HIS A 175 -12.10 -5.41 -1.82
N GLU A 176 -11.46 -6.08 -2.79
CA GLU A 176 -11.88 -7.42 -3.25
C GLU A 176 -11.47 -8.55 -2.30
N GLY A 177 -10.54 -8.27 -1.40
CA GLY A 177 -9.78 -9.30 -0.71
C GLY A 177 -8.67 -9.89 -1.60
N LEU A 178 -7.62 -10.43 -0.98
CA LEU A 178 -6.44 -10.94 -1.67
C LEU A 178 -6.77 -12.02 -2.72
N GLY A 179 -7.70 -12.92 -2.38
CA GLY A 179 -8.14 -13.97 -3.30
C GLY A 179 -9.02 -13.45 -4.44
N GLY A 180 -9.87 -12.45 -4.17
CA GLY A 180 -10.67 -11.80 -5.21
C GLY A 180 -9.79 -11.05 -6.21
N PHE A 181 -8.75 -10.40 -5.73
CA PHE A 181 -7.78 -9.73 -6.59
C PHE A 181 -7.00 -10.75 -7.45
N GLU A 182 -6.51 -11.83 -6.86
CA GLU A 182 -5.83 -12.92 -7.55
C GLU A 182 -6.69 -13.49 -8.69
N ASN A 183 -7.97 -13.70 -8.42
CA ASN A 183 -8.96 -14.19 -9.39
C ASN A 183 -9.49 -13.08 -10.33
N ARG A 184 -9.00 -11.86 -10.22
CA ARG A 184 -9.40 -10.71 -11.02
C ARG A 184 -10.90 -10.40 -10.99
N SER A 185 -11.59 -10.67 -9.87
CA SER A 185 -13.03 -10.46 -9.73
C SER A 185 -13.44 -8.99 -9.90
N PHE A 186 -12.51 -8.06 -9.70
CA PHE A 186 -12.71 -6.62 -9.94
C PHE A 186 -13.00 -6.28 -11.41
N LEU A 187 -12.60 -7.13 -12.38
CA LEU A 187 -12.90 -6.88 -13.79
C LEU A 187 -14.41 -6.90 -14.09
N ALA A 188 -15.20 -7.61 -13.29
CA ALA A 188 -16.65 -7.59 -13.37
C ALA A 188 -17.28 -6.34 -12.69
N LYS A 189 -16.46 -5.45 -12.14
CA LYS A 189 -16.90 -4.29 -11.34
C LYS A 189 -16.27 -2.99 -11.87
N PRO A 190 -16.71 -2.45 -13.01
CA PRO A 190 -16.15 -1.21 -13.58
C PRO A 190 -16.16 -0.03 -12.59
N TRP A 191 -17.19 0.03 -11.73
CA TRP A 191 -17.30 1.04 -10.69
C TRP A 191 -16.12 0.98 -9.68
N LEU A 192 -15.64 -0.23 -9.34
CA LEU A 192 -14.52 -0.40 -8.41
C LEU A 192 -13.21 0.05 -9.06
N MET A 193 -13.04 -0.20 -10.35
CA MET A 193 -11.87 0.31 -11.09
C MET A 193 -11.85 1.85 -11.08
N THR A 194 -13.01 2.49 -11.29
CA THR A 194 -13.13 3.96 -11.19
C THR A 194 -12.83 4.47 -9.78
N ILE A 195 -13.27 3.75 -8.75
CA ILE A 195 -12.97 4.13 -7.35
C ILE A 195 -11.47 3.97 -7.07
N SER A 196 -10.84 2.88 -7.52
CA SER A 196 -9.41 2.68 -7.30
C SER A 196 -8.55 3.75 -7.98
N ASP A 197 -8.97 4.24 -9.15
CA ASP A 197 -8.33 5.38 -9.82
C ASP A 197 -8.46 6.66 -8.95
N LYS A 198 -9.65 6.95 -8.41
CA LYS A 198 -9.86 8.10 -7.49
C LYS A 198 -9.04 8.00 -6.20
N VAL A 199 -8.84 6.80 -5.69
CA VAL A 199 -7.98 6.58 -4.51
C VAL A 199 -6.52 6.85 -4.85
N ALA A 200 -6.06 6.43 -6.02
CA ALA A 200 -4.71 6.73 -6.49
C ALA A 200 -4.51 8.25 -6.69
N ASP A 201 -5.48 8.94 -7.28
CA ASP A 201 -5.47 10.40 -7.43
C ASP A 201 -5.45 11.10 -6.06
N ARG A 202 -6.24 10.62 -5.10
CA ARG A 202 -6.26 11.14 -3.71
C ARG A 202 -4.91 10.92 -3.03
N ALA A 203 -4.28 9.78 -3.21
CA ALA A 203 -2.95 9.51 -2.66
C ALA A 203 -1.91 10.46 -3.25
N ALA A 204 -1.94 10.71 -4.55
CA ALA A 204 -1.04 11.67 -5.21
C ALA A 204 -1.26 13.10 -4.69
N LEU A 205 -2.52 13.51 -4.47
CA LEU A 205 -2.86 14.80 -3.87
C LEU A 205 -2.29 14.92 -2.45
N TYR A 206 -2.52 13.91 -1.61
CA TYR A 206 -2.01 13.89 -0.24
C TYR A 206 -0.48 13.86 -0.20
N GLN A 207 0.16 13.13 -1.10
CA GLN A 207 1.62 13.16 -1.25
C GLN A 207 2.13 14.57 -1.53
N ALA A 208 1.51 15.28 -2.47
CA ALA A 208 1.90 16.65 -2.78
C ALA A 208 1.72 17.59 -1.58
N GLN A 209 0.60 17.48 -0.86
CA GLN A 209 0.31 18.29 0.33
C GLN A 209 1.27 18.03 1.49
N LEU A 210 1.70 16.78 1.68
CA LEU A 210 2.60 16.39 2.78
C LEU A 210 4.06 16.76 2.49
N ARG A 211 4.47 16.89 1.24
CA ARG A 211 5.83 17.29 0.85
C ARG A 211 6.23 18.64 1.43
N ASP A 212 5.30 19.59 1.46
CA ASP A 212 5.52 20.95 1.91
C ASP A 212 4.97 21.18 3.32
N CYS A 213 4.60 20.12 4.02
CA CYS A 213 3.96 20.20 5.33
C CYS A 213 5.01 20.36 6.45
N PRO A 214 4.86 21.34 7.35
CA PRO A 214 5.79 21.55 8.46
C PRO A 214 5.68 20.48 9.56
N VAL A 215 4.76 19.54 9.47
CA VAL A 215 4.62 18.41 10.38
C VAL A 215 5.73 17.41 10.07
N GLY A 216 6.92 17.70 10.54
CA GLY A 216 8.11 16.86 10.76
C GLY A 216 8.35 15.55 10.00
N TRP A 217 7.90 15.43 8.73
CA TRP A 217 8.24 14.28 7.89
C TRP A 217 9.62 14.51 7.27
N SER A 218 10.62 13.79 7.76
CA SER A 218 11.93 13.71 7.08
C SER A 218 11.80 12.67 5.97
N TYR A 219 11.58 13.13 4.74
CA TYR A 219 11.70 12.29 3.54
C TYR A 219 13.14 12.20 3.08
#